data_e4577ba46b3f72ddf7595a895182a7ff
#
_entry.id   e4577ba46b3f72ddf7595a895182a7ff
#
_cell.length_a   1.000
_cell.length_b   1.000
_cell.length_c   1.000
_cell.angle_alpha   90.00
_cell.angle_beta   90.00
_cell.angle_gamma   90.00
#
_symmetry.space_group_name_H-M   'P 1'
#
loop_
_entity.id
_entity.type
_entity.pdbx_description
1 polymer ?
#
loop_
_entity_poly.entity_id
_entity_poly.type
_entity_poly.pdbx_seq_one_letter_code
_entity_poly.pdbx_strand_id
1 'polypeptide(L)'
;ETGFSVPEDALRRFATLYASQPDGAFALTPAPTDVPILRTVETADDSCFRNPVGFSGGGGLVSTLEDYMRFCEMLRRDGEGPQGRLLSPRTVAFMMRNHLAGDIASMGPTSFAEQPMQGVGFGLAGAVVLDPARARAPGSIGDFGWGGMASTVFWIDRVLDLSVVFLTQLAPSSSYPSRGELKALVHGAFVEGNFDRGGFDTGGFEQDSLAMGARSNGPGML
;
A
#
# COMPACT_ATOMS: atom_id res chain seq x y z
N GLU A 1 -5.68 1.18 21.86
CA GLU A 1 -5.22 -0.19 22.16
C GLU A 1 -3.92 -0.55 21.43
N THR A 2 -3.17 0.45 20.98
CA THR A 2 -1.88 0.24 20.31
C THR A 2 -0.75 0.30 21.33
N GLY A 3 0.14 -0.68 21.35
CA GLY A 3 1.24 -0.75 22.30
C GLY A 3 2.25 -1.84 22.00
N PHE A 4 3.27 -1.95 22.85
CA PHE A 4 4.29 -2.99 22.73
C PHE A 4 3.92 -4.29 23.45
N SER A 5 2.80 -4.30 24.15
CA SER A 5 2.27 -5.48 24.84
C SER A 5 0.76 -5.58 24.66
N VAL A 6 0.24 -6.79 24.76
CA VAL A 6 -1.19 -7.07 24.78
C VAL A 6 -1.67 -7.16 26.23
N PRO A 7 -2.63 -6.30 26.66
CA PRO A 7 -3.25 -6.41 27.97
C PRO A 7 -3.94 -7.78 28.16
N GLU A 8 -3.97 -8.30 29.37
CA GLU A 8 -4.50 -9.63 29.69
C GLU A 8 -5.98 -9.80 29.25
N ASP A 9 -6.78 -8.75 29.44
CA ASP A 9 -8.20 -8.74 29.02
C ASP A 9 -8.39 -8.66 27.50
N ALA A 10 -7.34 -8.29 26.74
CA ALA A 10 -7.35 -8.24 25.28
C ALA A 10 -6.79 -9.50 24.61
N LEU A 11 -6.16 -10.41 25.34
CA LEU A 11 -5.54 -11.62 24.79
C LEU A 11 -6.50 -12.48 23.97
N ARG A 12 -7.77 -12.55 24.34
CA ARG A 12 -8.81 -13.27 23.58
C ARG A 12 -9.05 -12.72 22.17
N ARG A 13 -8.60 -11.50 21.87
CA ARG A 13 -8.70 -10.84 20.56
C ARG A 13 -7.39 -10.89 19.80
N PHE A 14 -6.33 -11.41 20.41
CA PHE A 14 -5.03 -11.54 19.76
C PHE A 14 -5.12 -12.58 18.65
N ALA A 15 -4.82 -12.16 17.43
CA ALA A 15 -4.90 -13.02 16.27
C ALA A 15 -3.73 -14.01 16.22
N THR A 16 -4.02 -15.28 16.03
CA THR A 16 -3.01 -16.33 15.84
C THR A 16 -2.24 -16.12 14.56
N LEU A 17 -0.91 -16.18 14.63
CA LEU A 17 -0.04 -16.14 13.46
C LEU A 17 0.12 -17.56 12.87
N TYR A 18 -0.10 -17.65 11.57
CA TYR A 18 0.09 -18.88 10.79
C TYR A 18 1.24 -18.74 9.81
N ALA A 19 1.86 -19.86 9.48
CA ALA A 19 2.79 -19.96 8.35
C ALA A 19 2.26 -20.94 7.31
N SER A 20 2.56 -20.64 6.04
CA SER A 20 2.13 -21.44 4.89
C SER A 20 3.06 -22.61 4.56
N GLN A 21 4.13 -22.83 5.33
CA GLN A 21 5.09 -23.90 5.10
C GLN A 21 5.20 -24.84 6.31
N PRO A 22 5.37 -26.18 6.08
CA PRO A 22 5.39 -27.17 7.17
C PRO A 22 6.55 -27.00 8.15
N ASP A 23 7.70 -26.56 7.67
CA ASP A 23 8.96 -26.47 8.44
C ASP A 23 9.16 -25.09 9.11
N GLY A 24 8.24 -24.18 8.95
CA GLY A 24 8.25 -22.87 9.61
C GLY A 24 9.40 -21.95 9.25
N ALA A 25 10.17 -22.29 8.24
CA ALA A 25 11.15 -21.38 7.70
C ALA A 25 10.44 -20.18 7.07
N PHE A 26 10.90 -18.97 7.38
CA PHE A 26 10.47 -17.74 6.70
C PHE A 26 11.06 -17.72 5.28
N ALA A 27 10.60 -18.65 4.44
CA ALA A 27 11.00 -18.65 3.05
C ALA A 27 10.33 -17.48 2.32
N LEU A 28 11.11 -16.75 1.54
CA LEU A 28 10.62 -15.65 0.69
C LEU A 28 9.86 -16.13 -0.54
N THR A 29 9.80 -17.46 -0.74
CA THR A 29 9.11 -18.10 -1.87
C THR A 29 7.91 -18.89 -1.38
N PRO A 30 6.77 -18.85 -2.10
CA PRO A 30 5.60 -19.66 -1.80
C PRO A 30 5.92 -21.17 -1.81
N ALA A 31 5.21 -21.93 -1.00
CA ALA A 31 5.27 -23.40 -1.08
C ALA A 31 4.71 -23.88 -2.45
N PRO A 32 5.32 -24.89 -3.08
CA PRO A 32 4.90 -25.34 -4.41
C PRO A 32 3.63 -26.19 -4.46
N THR A 33 2.79 -26.15 -3.45
CA THR A 33 1.55 -26.95 -3.36
C THR A 33 0.31 -26.06 -3.55
N ASP A 34 -0.66 -26.55 -4.30
CA ASP A 34 -1.90 -25.85 -4.63
C ASP A 34 -2.77 -25.52 -3.40
N VAL A 35 -2.51 -26.14 -2.26
CA VAL A 35 -3.15 -25.84 -0.97
C VAL A 35 -2.08 -25.82 0.10
N PRO A 36 -1.67 -24.62 0.55
CA PRO A 36 -0.68 -24.53 1.62
C PRO A 36 -1.24 -25.06 2.93
N ILE A 37 -0.49 -25.95 3.56
CA ILE A 37 -0.80 -26.40 4.93
C ILE A 37 -0.44 -25.24 5.87
N LEU A 38 -1.43 -24.70 6.57
CA LEU A 38 -1.22 -23.67 7.58
C LEU A 38 -0.71 -24.32 8.87
N ARG A 39 0.39 -23.81 9.38
CA ARG A 39 0.94 -24.16 10.67
C ARG A 39 0.85 -22.97 11.62
N THR A 40 0.37 -23.19 12.83
CA THR A 40 0.42 -22.18 13.90
C THR A 40 1.88 -21.85 14.24
N VAL A 41 2.19 -20.58 14.25
CA VAL A 41 3.53 -20.05 14.61
C VAL A 41 3.50 -19.38 15.98
N GLU A 42 2.47 -18.60 16.26
CA GLU A 42 2.33 -17.84 17.51
C GLU A 42 0.85 -17.74 17.88
N THR A 43 0.57 -17.96 19.14
CA THR A 43 -0.79 -17.80 19.73
C THR A 43 -0.75 -16.75 20.84
N ALA A 44 -1.92 -16.41 21.38
CA ALA A 44 -1.98 -15.53 22.56
C ALA A 44 -1.25 -16.09 23.77
N ASP A 45 -1.15 -17.44 23.90
CA ASP A 45 -0.57 -18.07 25.09
C ASP A 45 0.96 -18.06 25.07
N ASP A 46 1.58 -18.12 23.90
CA ASP A 46 3.02 -18.19 23.70
C ASP A 46 3.64 -16.93 23.06
N SER A 47 2.83 -15.87 22.89
CA SER A 47 3.28 -14.63 22.24
C SER A 47 4.29 -13.86 23.09
N CYS A 48 5.34 -13.39 22.41
CA CYS A 48 6.29 -12.45 22.99
C CYS A 48 5.67 -11.09 23.35
N PHE A 49 4.50 -10.78 22.80
CA PHE A 49 3.76 -9.53 23.10
C PHE A 49 3.03 -9.57 24.45
N ARG A 50 2.99 -10.70 25.13
CA ARG A 50 2.50 -10.73 26.53
C ARG A 50 3.47 -10.08 27.50
N ASN A 51 4.77 -10.37 27.34
CA ASN A 51 5.84 -9.86 28.20
C ASN A 51 7.06 -9.48 27.35
N PRO A 52 7.00 -8.36 26.61
CA PRO A 52 8.06 -7.98 25.71
C PRO A 52 9.34 -7.66 26.49
N VAL A 53 10.47 -8.20 26.05
CA VAL A 53 11.79 -7.93 26.62
C VAL A 53 12.43 -6.66 26.04
N GLY A 54 11.80 -6.08 25.01
CA GLY A 54 12.28 -4.86 24.34
C GLY A 54 11.23 -4.24 23.45
N PHE A 55 11.37 -2.95 23.18
CA PHE A 55 10.45 -2.17 22.38
C PHE A 55 11.04 -1.95 20.99
N SER A 56 10.62 -2.78 20.03
CA SER A 56 11.10 -2.69 18.66
C SER A 56 10.17 -1.81 17.81
N GLY A 57 10.69 -0.70 17.30
CA GLY A 57 9.94 0.16 16.38
C GLY A 57 9.67 -0.47 15.02
N GLY A 58 10.42 -1.52 14.65
CA GLY A 58 10.27 -2.19 13.35
C GLY A 58 9.24 -3.32 13.31
N GLY A 59 8.90 -3.92 14.46
CA GLY A 59 8.00 -5.07 14.48
C GLY A 59 7.42 -5.40 15.87
N GLY A 60 7.60 -4.53 16.86
CA GLY A 60 7.19 -4.78 18.25
C GLY A 60 5.84 -4.20 18.66
N LEU A 61 5.12 -3.56 17.74
CA LEU A 61 3.80 -3.00 18.06
C LEU A 61 2.68 -3.96 17.68
N VAL A 62 1.72 -4.09 18.59
CA VAL A 62 0.40 -4.66 18.34
C VAL A 62 -0.63 -3.54 18.27
N SER A 63 -1.66 -3.73 17.45
CA SER A 63 -2.67 -2.73 17.23
C SER A 63 -4.02 -3.36 16.88
N THR A 64 -5.05 -2.54 16.79
CA THR A 64 -6.34 -2.91 16.24
C THR A 64 -6.54 -2.29 14.87
N LEU A 65 -7.49 -2.83 14.08
CA LEU A 65 -7.88 -2.24 12.80
C LEU A 65 -8.32 -0.79 12.97
N GLU A 66 -9.09 -0.51 14.02
CA GLU A 66 -9.61 0.84 14.29
C GLU A 66 -8.50 1.83 14.61
N ASP A 67 -7.56 1.48 15.47
CA ASP A 67 -6.46 2.38 15.82
C ASP A 67 -5.52 2.62 14.62
N TYR A 68 -5.27 1.57 13.86
CA TYR A 68 -4.42 1.70 12.68
C TYR A 68 -5.11 2.54 11.59
N MET A 69 -6.42 2.41 11.42
CA MET A 69 -7.20 3.26 10.52
C MET A 69 -7.17 4.73 10.98
N ARG A 70 -7.27 5.00 12.29
CA ARG A 70 -7.12 6.37 12.83
C ARG A 70 -5.76 6.99 12.49
N PHE A 71 -4.70 6.18 12.53
CA PHE A 71 -3.37 6.61 12.11
C PHE A 71 -3.34 6.95 10.60
N CYS A 72 -3.90 6.09 9.74
CA CYS A 72 -3.98 6.34 8.32
C CYS A 72 -4.80 7.60 8.01
N GLU A 73 -5.95 7.76 8.66
CA GLU A 73 -6.80 8.94 8.50
C GLU A 73 -6.12 10.24 8.96
N MET A 74 -5.35 10.20 10.04
CA MET A 74 -4.54 11.34 10.48
C MET A 74 -3.54 11.74 9.39
N LEU A 75 -2.87 10.79 8.78
CA LEU A 75 -1.94 11.08 7.67
C LEU A 75 -2.68 11.58 6.42
N ARG A 76 -3.82 10.97 6.06
CA ARG A 76 -4.64 11.39 4.91
C ARG A 76 -5.13 12.83 5.06
N ARG A 77 -5.46 13.25 6.29
CA ARG A 77 -5.92 14.60 6.66
C ARG A 77 -4.78 15.55 7.01
N ASP A 78 -3.62 15.37 6.41
CA ASP A 78 -2.49 16.28 6.62
C ASP A 78 -2.07 16.46 8.09
N GLY A 79 -2.13 15.40 8.86
CA GLY A 79 -1.70 15.38 10.26
C GLY A 79 -2.77 15.75 11.27
N GLU A 80 -4.04 15.84 10.85
CA GLU A 80 -5.17 16.15 11.72
C GLU A 80 -5.84 14.87 12.23
N GLY A 81 -5.77 14.64 13.52
CA GLY A 81 -6.42 13.54 14.23
C GLY A 81 -7.71 13.97 14.92
N PRO A 82 -8.44 13.02 15.54
CA PRO A 82 -9.72 13.29 16.20
C PRO A 82 -9.63 14.30 17.37
N GLN A 83 -8.47 14.42 17.99
CA GLN A 83 -8.22 15.28 19.15
C GLN A 83 -7.42 16.55 18.80
N GLY A 84 -7.24 16.82 17.51
CA GLY A 84 -6.48 17.93 17.00
C GLY A 84 -5.29 17.55 16.14
N ARG A 85 -4.53 18.53 15.74
CA ARG A 85 -3.40 18.36 14.84
C ARG A 85 -2.18 17.78 15.55
N LEU A 86 -1.69 16.63 15.06
CA LEU A 86 -0.49 15.96 15.54
C LEU A 86 0.75 16.34 14.73
N LEU A 87 0.59 16.49 13.41
CA LEU A 87 1.65 16.85 12.48
C LEU A 87 1.23 18.04 11.63
N SER A 88 2.18 18.87 11.22
CA SER A 88 1.88 19.91 10.25
C SER A 88 1.64 19.31 8.85
N PRO A 89 0.83 19.96 7.98
CA PRO A 89 0.67 19.52 6.60
C PRO A 89 2.00 19.40 5.84
N ARG A 90 2.95 20.30 6.13
CA ARG A 90 4.29 20.27 5.53
C ARG A 90 5.11 19.06 6.00
N THR A 91 4.96 18.67 7.27
CA THR A 91 5.62 17.47 7.82
C THR A 91 5.09 16.21 7.15
N VAL A 92 3.76 16.08 7.00
CA VAL A 92 3.14 14.95 6.30
C VAL A 92 3.58 14.91 4.84
N ALA A 93 3.53 16.06 4.14
CA ALA A 93 3.97 16.16 2.77
C ALA A 93 5.46 15.80 2.60
N PHE A 94 6.31 16.17 3.55
CA PHE A 94 7.73 15.79 3.56
C PHE A 94 7.90 14.29 3.83
N MET A 95 7.19 13.74 4.80
CA MET A 95 7.22 12.32 5.15
C MET A 95 6.83 11.42 3.97
N MET A 96 5.82 11.81 3.20
CA MET A 96 5.30 11.05 2.07
C MET A 96 6.01 11.31 0.74
N ARG A 97 7.14 12.02 0.73
CA ARG A 97 7.98 12.17 -0.47
C ARG A 97 8.95 11.03 -0.60
N ASN A 98 9.37 10.78 -1.83
CA ASN A 98 10.53 9.91 -2.07
C ASN A 98 11.81 10.58 -1.57
N HIS A 99 12.53 9.92 -0.67
CA HIS A 99 13.82 10.37 -0.13
C HIS A 99 15.01 9.63 -0.75
N LEU A 100 14.76 8.70 -1.68
CA LEU A 100 15.80 8.00 -2.43
C LEU A 100 16.18 8.79 -3.67
N ALA A 101 17.39 8.53 -4.20
CA ALA A 101 17.84 9.14 -5.46
C ALA A 101 17.06 8.63 -6.69
N GLY A 102 16.40 7.47 -6.58
CA GLY A 102 15.58 6.84 -7.59
C GLY A 102 14.46 6.03 -6.97
N ASP A 103 14.04 4.96 -7.63
CA ASP A 103 13.17 3.96 -7.03
C ASP A 103 13.97 2.91 -6.23
N ILE A 104 13.27 2.10 -5.43
CA ILE A 104 13.89 1.05 -4.59
C ILE A 104 14.65 0.06 -5.48
N ALA A 105 14.09 -0.30 -6.63
CA ALA A 105 14.68 -1.26 -7.56
C ALA A 105 16.01 -0.78 -8.16
N SER A 106 16.23 0.52 -8.27
CA SER A 106 17.49 1.10 -8.74
C SER A 106 18.61 1.07 -7.71
N MET A 107 18.29 0.85 -6.43
CA MET A 107 19.22 0.89 -5.30
C MET A 107 19.35 -0.45 -4.57
N GLY A 108 18.49 -1.40 -4.86
CA GLY A 108 18.40 -2.67 -4.15
C GLY A 108 17.60 -3.73 -4.90
N PRO A 109 16.81 -4.53 -4.21
CA PRO A 109 16.05 -5.61 -4.83
C PRO A 109 14.96 -5.07 -5.77
N THR A 110 14.79 -5.73 -6.91
CA THR A 110 13.76 -5.39 -7.90
C THR A 110 12.34 -5.80 -7.47
N SER A 111 12.25 -6.65 -6.45
CA SER A 111 10.99 -7.04 -5.80
C SER A 111 11.21 -7.20 -4.31
N PHE A 112 10.18 -6.93 -3.52
CA PHE A 112 10.16 -7.18 -2.09
C PHE A 112 8.88 -7.93 -1.74
N ALA A 113 9.02 -9.09 -1.13
CA ALA A 113 7.94 -10.07 -1.02
C ALA A 113 7.35 -10.36 -2.42
N GLU A 114 6.04 -10.27 -2.59
CA GLU A 114 5.35 -10.46 -3.86
C GLU A 114 5.24 -9.19 -4.71
N GLN A 115 5.78 -8.06 -4.23
CA GLN A 115 5.55 -6.76 -4.90
C GLN A 115 6.76 -6.29 -5.71
N PRO A 116 6.55 -5.83 -6.96
CA PRO A 116 7.57 -5.12 -7.72
C PRO A 116 7.97 -3.81 -7.03
N MET A 117 9.26 -3.48 -7.10
CA MET A 117 9.81 -2.24 -6.52
C MET A 117 10.21 -1.22 -7.58
N GLN A 118 9.99 -1.52 -8.87
CA GLN A 118 10.13 -0.53 -9.95
C GLN A 118 9.02 0.52 -9.84
N GLY A 119 9.37 1.78 -9.99
CA GLY A 119 8.41 2.88 -9.84
C GLY A 119 7.93 3.11 -8.41
N VAL A 120 8.59 2.50 -7.42
CA VAL A 120 8.28 2.66 -6.00
C VAL A 120 9.48 3.28 -5.29
N GLY A 121 9.31 4.45 -4.71
CA GLY A 121 10.28 5.12 -3.85
C GLY A 121 10.05 4.82 -2.38
N PHE A 122 10.80 5.49 -1.50
CA PHE A 122 10.65 5.33 -0.06
C PHE A 122 10.66 6.69 0.63
N GLY A 123 9.64 6.93 1.44
CA GLY A 123 9.48 8.11 2.27
C GLY A 123 10.02 7.87 3.69
N LEU A 124 9.47 8.58 4.66
CA LEU A 124 9.73 8.29 6.07
C LEU A 124 8.70 7.26 6.55
N ALA A 125 9.18 6.05 6.84
CA ALA A 125 8.40 4.91 7.34
C ALA A 125 7.37 4.29 6.35
N GLY A 126 7.52 4.51 5.05
CA GLY A 126 6.64 3.89 4.06
C GLY A 126 7.12 4.09 2.62
N ALA A 127 6.65 3.23 1.74
CA ALA A 127 6.86 3.32 0.30
C ALA A 127 5.99 4.42 -0.31
N VAL A 128 6.47 4.99 -1.41
CA VAL A 128 5.77 6.03 -2.17
C VAL A 128 5.69 5.60 -3.63
N VAL A 129 4.50 5.56 -4.21
CA VAL A 129 4.35 5.25 -5.63
C VAL A 129 4.82 6.45 -6.46
N LEU A 130 5.82 6.21 -7.31
CA LEU A 130 6.37 7.20 -8.24
C LEU A 130 5.77 7.04 -9.64
N ASP A 131 5.48 5.79 -10.02
CA ASP A 131 4.93 5.43 -11.33
C ASP A 131 4.08 4.16 -11.17
N PRO A 132 2.76 4.27 -11.18
CA PRO A 132 1.85 3.12 -11.02
C PRO A 132 2.02 2.04 -12.10
N ALA A 133 2.33 2.44 -13.34
CA ALA A 133 2.51 1.50 -14.43
C ALA A 133 3.78 0.64 -14.23
N ARG A 134 4.87 1.25 -13.79
CA ARG A 134 6.10 0.53 -13.45
C ARG A 134 5.94 -0.30 -12.18
N ALA A 135 5.17 0.19 -11.20
CA ALA A 135 4.83 -0.54 -9.98
C ALA A 135 3.86 -1.72 -10.23
N ARG A 136 3.27 -1.79 -11.43
CA ARG A 136 2.29 -2.81 -11.85
C ARG A 136 1.10 -2.91 -10.88
N ALA A 137 0.71 -1.80 -10.30
CA ALA A 137 -0.41 -1.73 -9.38
C ALA A 137 -1.22 -0.45 -9.65
N PRO A 138 -2.55 -0.52 -9.65
CA PRO A 138 -3.38 0.67 -9.75
C PRO A 138 -3.14 1.57 -8.54
N GLY A 139 -3.39 2.86 -8.68
CA GLY A 139 -3.21 3.88 -7.65
C GLY A 139 -2.72 5.17 -8.23
N SER A 140 -2.54 6.16 -7.39
CA SER A 140 -2.08 7.49 -7.77
C SER A 140 -0.57 7.65 -7.52
N ILE A 141 0.06 8.56 -8.26
CA ILE A 141 1.41 9.02 -7.91
C ILE A 141 1.35 9.67 -6.52
N GLY A 142 2.25 9.29 -5.64
CA GLY A 142 2.27 9.74 -4.24
C GLY A 142 1.46 8.87 -3.27
N ASP A 143 0.82 7.81 -3.76
CA ASP A 143 0.22 6.77 -2.91
C ASP A 143 1.28 6.25 -1.92
N PHE A 144 0.94 6.27 -0.63
CA PHE A 144 1.87 6.01 0.47
C PHE A 144 1.40 4.82 1.29
N GLY A 145 2.25 3.84 1.50
CA GLY A 145 1.87 2.66 2.26
C GLY A 145 3.05 1.77 2.62
N TRP A 146 2.76 0.74 3.39
CA TRP A 146 3.72 -0.32 3.72
C TRP A 146 3.00 -1.62 4.04
N GLY A 147 3.75 -2.68 4.13
CA GLY A 147 3.25 -4.00 4.51
C GLY A 147 4.10 -4.68 5.56
N GLY A 148 3.52 -5.64 6.26
CA GLY A 148 4.18 -6.45 7.27
C GLY A 148 4.45 -7.88 6.83
N MET A 149 5.34 -8.58 7.55
CA MET A 149 5.71 -9.97 7.32
C MET A 149 4.51 -10.93 7.44
N ALA A 150 3.53 -10.58 8.28
CA ALA A 150 2.29 -11.35 8.47
C ALA A 150 1.20 -11.02 7.43
N SER A 151 1.59 -10.55 6.24
CA SER A 151 0.74 -10.19 5.10
C SER A 151 -0.20 -9.01 5.34
N THR A 152 0.03 -8.24 6.39
CA THR A 152 -0.67 -6.97 6.62
C THR A 152 -0.26 -5.94 5.57
N VAL A 153 -1.16 -5.03 5.23
CA VAL A 153 -0.87 -3.90 4.35
C VAL A 153 -1.76 -2.71 4.68
N PHE A 154 -1.23 -1.52 4.49
CA PHE A 154 -2.01 -0.30 4.40
C PHE A 154 -1.51 0.56 3.24
N TRP A 155 -2.41 1.38 2.69
CA TRP A 155 -2.02 2.50 1.83
C TRP A 155 -3.00 3.65 1.96
N ILE A 156 -2.48 4.82 1.62
CA ILE A 156 -3.19 6.09 1.63
C ILE A 156 -3.02 6.71 0.26
N ASP A 157 -4.10 6.85 -0.47
CA ASP A 157 -4.17 7.56 -1.74
C ASP A 157 -4.87 8.91 -1.51
N ARG A 158 -4.07 9.97 -1.46
CA ARG A 158 -4.57 11.32 -1.19
C ARG A 158 -5.24 11.97 -2.40
N VAL A 159 -5.01 11.43 -3.58
CA VAL A 159 -5.67 11.88 -4.81
C VAL A 159 -7.11 11.37 -4.84
N LEU A 160 -7.31 10.11 -4.46
CA LEU A 160 -8.63 9.49 -4.35
C LEU A 160 -9.32 9.73 -3.01
N ASP A 161 -8.64 10.42 -2.08
CA ASP A 161 -9.10 10.63 -0.71
C ASP A 161 -9.44 9.32 0.03
N LEU A 162 -8.55 8.33 -0.13
CA LEU A 162 -8.74 6.94 0.28
C LEU A 162 -7.69 6.50 1.30
N SER A 163 -8.12 5.81 2.34
CA SER A 163 -7.26 5.00 3.22
C SER A 163 -7.73 3.56 3.21
N VAL A 164 -6.80 2.62 3.10
CA VAL A 164 -7.08 1.19 3.17
C VAL A 164 -6.16 0.53 4.18
N VAL A 165 -6.73 -0.32 5.02
CA VAL A 165 -6.02 -1.17 5.97
C VAL A 165 -6.52 -2.59 5.82
N PHE A 166 -5.61 -3.53 5.61
CA PHE A 166 -5.90 -4.96 5.56
C PHE A 166 -5.02 -5.67 6.58
N LEU A 167 -5.65 -6.31 7.55
CA LEU A 167 -4.97 -7.05 8.61
C LEU A 167 -5.23 -8.54 8.46
N THR A 168 -4.15 -9.30 8.46
CA THR A 168 -4.13 -10.75 8.48
C THR A 168 -2.92 -11.21 9.29
N GLN A 169 -2.82 -12.50 9.58
CA GLN A 169 -1.71 -13.08 10.32
C GLN A 169 -1.22 -14.34 9.60
N LEU A 170 -0.65 -14.15 8.41
CA LEU A 170 -0.09 -15.22 7.58
C LEU A 170 1.33 -14.86 7.13
N ALA A 171 2.29 -15.67 7.50
CA ALA A 171 3.70 -15.54 7.11
C ALA A 171 4.12 -16.70 6.18
N PRO A 172 5.06 -16.45 5.26
CA PRO A 172 5.54 -15.14 4.84
C PRO A 172 4.49 -14.35 4.05
N SER A 173 4.68 -13.04 3.91
CA SER A 173 3.76 -12.17 3.16
C SER A 173 3.62 -12.52 1.68
N SER A 174 4.56 -13.28 1.15
CA SER A 174 4.56 -13.80 -0.24
C SER A 174 3.77 -15.09 -0.44
N SER A 175 3.09 -15.60 0.59
CA SER A 175 2.28 -16.82 0.48
C SER A 175 1.14 -16.71 -0.53
N TYR A 176 0.58 -15.51 -0.66
CA TYR A 176 -0.46 -15.16 -1.64
C TYR A 176 -0.23 -13.75 -2.19
N PRO A 177 -0.64 -13.45 -3.43
CA PRO A 177 -0.52 -12.14 -4.04
C PRO A 177 -1.61 -11.15 -3.54
N SER A 178 -2.07 -11.33 -2.30
CA SER A 178 -3.23 -10.64 -1.72
C SER A 178 -3.15 -9.12 -1.73
N ARG A 179 -1.95 -8.53 -1.62
CA ARG A 179 -1.77 -7.07 -1.66
C ARG A 179 -2.09 -6.49 -3.03
N GLY A 180 -1.55 -7.10 -4.09
CA GLY A 180 -1.82 -6.68 -5.46
C GLY A 180 -3.28 -6.90 -5.86
N GLU A 181 -3.84 -8.06 -5.51
CA GLU A 181 -5.24 -8.39 -5.77
C GLU A 181 -6.19 -7.44 -5.03
N LEU A 182 -5.97 -7.21 -3.73
CA LEU A 182 -6.77 -6.27 -2.96
C LEU A 182 -6.71 -4.87 -3.55
N LYS A 183 -5.52 -4.41 -3.93
CA LYS A 183 -5.34 -3.09 -4.53
C LYS A 183 -6.11 -2.97 -5.85
N ALA A 184 -6.05 -3.99 -6.70
CA ALA A 184 -6.82 -4.04 -7.94
C ALA A 184 -8.34 -4.04 -7.71
N LEU A 185 -8.83 -4.81 -6.73
CA LEU A 185 -10.26 -4.85 -6.38
C LEU A 185 -10.75 -3.52 -5.82
N VAL A 186 -10.01 -2.90 -4.92
CA VAL A 186 -10.37 -1.62 -4.31
C VAL A 186 -10.43 -0.54 -5.39
N HIS A 187 -9.39 -0.41 -6.23
CA HIS A 187 -9.39 0.61 -7.29
C HIS A 187 -10.41 0.30 -8.39
N GLY A 188 -10.68 -0.97 -8.67
CA GLY A 188 -11.73 -1.39 -9.62
C GLY A 188 -13.16 -1.09 -9.14
N ALA A 189 -13.37 -0.84 -7.86
CA ALA A 189 -14.67 -0.46 -7.30
C ALA A 189 -15.00 1.04 -7.47
N PHE A 190 -14.02 1.87 -7.84
CA PHE A 190 -14.27 3.28 -8.13
C PHE A 190 -14.90 3.43 -9.50
N VAL A 191 -16.15 3.91 -9.54
CA VAL A 191 -16.92 4.17 -10.77
C VAL A 191 -16.77 5.63 -11.20
N GLU A 192 -16.63 6.52 -10.21
CA GLU A 192 -16.39 7.95 -10.39
C GLU A 192 -15.25 8.37 -9.49
N GLY A 193 -14.23 8.96 -10.04
CA GLY A 193 -13.08 9.48 -9.30
C GLY A 193 -12.77 10.90 -9.70
N ASN A 194 -12.24 11.69 -8.79
CA ASN A 194 -11.62 12.97 -9.10
C ASN A 194 -10.30 12.73 -9.87
N PHE A 195 -10.39 12.07 -11.05
CA PHE A 195 -9.26 11.83 -11.90
C PHE A 195 -8.57 13.12 -12.36
N ASP A 196 -9.31 14.27 -12.32
CA ASP A 196 -8.80 15.59 -12.70
C ASP A 196 -7.92 16.28 -11.63
N ARG A 197 -7.83 15.75 -10.40
CA ARG A 197 -7.01 16.39 -9.34
C ARG A 197 -5.55 15.94 -9.31
N GLY A 198 -5.18 14.92 -10.01
CA GLY A 198 -3.82 14.43 -10.10
C GLY A 198 -3.35 14.45 -11.54
N GLY A 199 -2.92 15.61 -12.03
CA GLY A 199 -2.15 15.86 -13.24
C GLY A 199 -1.84 14.66 -14.14
N PHE A 200 -2.82 13.97 -14.67
CA PHE A 200 -2.68 13.36 -15.96
C PHE A 200 -2.66 14.52 -16.94
N ASP A 201 -1.47 15.02 -17.22
CA ASP A 201 -1.24 15.72 -18.46
C ASP A 201 -1.55 14.71 -19.57
N THR A 202 -2.79 14.72 -20.03
CA THR A 202 -3.16 14.13 -21.29
C THR A 202 -2.55 15.05 -22.35
N GLY A 203 -1.20 15.03 -22.42
CA GLY A 203 -0.44 15.73 -23.42
C GLY A 203 -1.12 15.50 -24.75
N GLY A 204 -1.78 16.57 -25.22
CA GLY A 204 -2.56 16.74 -26.41
C GLY A 204 -2.52 15.60 -27.43
N PHE A 205 -3.38 14.62 -27.27
CA PHE A 205 -3.94 13.98 -28.43
C PHE A 205 -5.03 14.92 -28.96
N GLU A 206 -4.59 16.03 -29.57
CA GLU A 206 -5.43 16.73 -30.52
C GLU A 206 -5.89 15.68 -31.53
N GLN A 207 -7.16 15.37 -31.47
CA GLN A 207 -7.85 14.75 -32.57
C GLN A 207 -7.79 15.73 -33.73
N ASP A 208 -6.73 15.65 -34.54
CA ASP A 208 -6.79 16.12 -35.91
C ASP A 208 -7.89 15.34 -36.58
N SER A 209 -9.11 15.87 -36.42
CA SER A 209 -10.29 15.46 -37.14
C SER A 209 -9.96 15.60 -38.61
N LEU A 210 -9.97 14.49 -39.29
CA LEU A 210 -10.07 14.33 -40.71
C LEU A 210 -11.19 15.24 -41.28
N ALA A 211 -10.88 16.51 -41.49
CA ALA A 211 -11.59 17.38 -42.39
C ALA A 211 -10.99 17.18 -43.80
N MET A 212 -11.30 16.04 -44.40
CA MET A 212 -11.17 15.90 -45.85
C MET A 212 -12.14 16.84 -46.50
N GLY A 213 -11.58 17.94 -47.00
CA GLY A 213 -12.30 18.97 -47.70
C GLY A 213 -13.03 18.47 -48.93
N ALA A 214 -14.31 18.73 -48.96
CA ALA A 214 -15.08 18.78 -50.15
C ALA A 214 -14.60 19.98 -51.01
N ARG A 215 -13.83 19.73 -52.04
CA ARG A 215 -13.56 20.73 -53.10
C ARG A 215 -14.80 20.82 -53.94
N SER A 216 -15.55 21.88 -53.76
CA SER A 216 -16.57 22.31 -54.73
C SER A 216 -15.88 22.84 -55.98
N ASN A 217 -16.09 22.18 -57.10
CA ASN A 217 -15.85 22.72 -58.44
C ASN A 217 -16.79 23.91 -58.68
N GLY A 218 -16.23 25.10 -58.89
CA GLY A 218 -16.93 26.22 -59.48
C GLY A 218 -16.34 26.53 -60.87
N PRO A 219 -17.15 26.87 -61.84
CA PRO A 219 -16.74 26.88 -63.23
C PRO A 219 -16.04 28.17 -63.66
N GLY A 220 -15.25 28.00 -64.68
CA GLY A 220 -14.34 28.92 -65.31
C GLY A 220 -14.89 30.22 -65.82
N MET A 221 -14.01 31.05 -66.36
CA MET A 221 -14.17 31.81 -67.56
C MET A 221 -12.83 32.47 -67.94
N LEU A 222 -12.51 32.23 -69.19
CA LEU A 222 -11.57 32.90 -70.10
C LEU A 222 -10.10 32.58 -69.96
#